data_732315aba34db3e5540d355d639eaa0d
#
_entry.id   732315aba34db3e5540d355d639eaa0d
#
_cell.length_a   1.000
_cell.length_b   1.000
_cell.length_c   1.000
_cell.angle_alpha   90.00
_cell.angle_beta   90.00
_cell.angle_gamma   90.00
#
_symmetry.space_group_name_H-M   'P 1'
#
loop_
_entity.id
_entity.type
_entity.pdbx_description
1 polymer ?
#
loop_
_entity_poly.entity_id
_entity_poly.type
_entity_poly.pdbx_seq_one_letter_code
_entity_poly.pdbx_strand_id
1 'polypeptide(L)'
;MVHTLGRLRLAALNIDGVLLNDTFSPVIHRFLVDRGCDYTAELERSIFSQPRAVAGRLLAEAIGGSLTPQAALDLYFRERARYLETHPVRLNEGAVELLRRLRAAGLRTVSYGGLGKEHFDTFLGVHADLFDGPGYICTDTIRPGIHEIVTEYFGLTYDEAVFVDDVANVGRAARELGVPFIGHPSDFRHSFQPRLMREAGVRHIVGSLCEIDERLLRTVDEEAALGTVWKD
;
A
#
# COMPACT_ATOMS: atom_id res chain seq x y z
N MET A 1 15.71 -15.87 -21.97
CA MET A 1 15.55 -14.51 -22.55
C MET A 1 14.68 -13.75 -21.60
N VAL A 2 15.16 -12.65 -21.02
CA VAL A 2 14.34 -11.77 -20.17
C VAL A 2 13.38 -11.07 -21.12
N HIS A 3 12.08 -11.37 -21.00
CA HIS A 3 11.06 -10.69 -21.78
C HIS A 3 10.75 -9.35 -21.10
N THR A 4 11.15 -8.27 -21.73
CA THR A 4 10.78 -6.92 -21.31
C THR A 4 9.28 -6.73 -21.53
N LEU A 5 8.59 -6.14 -20.56
CA LEU A 5 7.17 -5.80 -20.64
C LEU A 5 6.94 -4.73 -21.73
N GLY A 6 5.80 -4.80 -22.39
CA GLY A 6 5.46 -3.95 -23.56
C GLY A 6 4.96 -2.56 -23.16
N ARG A 7 4.10 -2.47 -22.15
CA ARG A 7 3.41 -1.25 -21.72
C ARG A 7 3.91 -0.70 -20.39
N LEU A 8 4.02 -1.53 -19.37
CA LEU A 8 4.43 -1.10 -18.03
C LEU A 8 5.89 -0.63 -18.00
N ARG A 9 6.15 0.43 -17.24
CA ARG A 9 7.46 1.08 -17.07
C ARG A 9 7.83 1.31 -15.60
N LEU A 10 6.82 1.32 -14.70
CA LEU A 10 6.98 1.60 -13.29
C LEU A 10 6.19 0.59 -12.45
N ALA A 11 6.80 0.12 -11.37
CA ALA A 11 6.13 -0.53 -10.26
C ALA A 11 6.27 0.35 -9.01
N ALA A 12 5.15 0.81 -8.47
CA ALA A 12 5.06 1.53 -7.21
C ALA A 12 4.55 0.59 -6.12
N LEU A 13 5.34 0.41 -5.05
CA LEU A 13 5.04 -0.54 -3.99
C LEU A 13 4.83 0.18 -2.66
N ASN A 14 3.70 -0.09 -1.99
CA ASN A 14 3.50 0.40 -0.64
C ASN A 14 4.59 -0.16 0.29
N ILE A 15 5.07 0.69 1.21
CA ILE A 15 6.12 0.25 2.13
C ILE A 15 5.55 -0.66 3.22
N ASP A 16 4.53 -0.22 3.96
CA ASP A 16 3.93 -0.98 5.07
C ASP A 16 2.79 -1.86 4.56
N GLY A 17 2.79 -3.15 4.89
CA GLY A 17 1.82 -4.13 4.42
C GLY A 17 2.22 -4.84 3.11
N VAL A 18 3.14 -4.26 2.32
CA VAL A 18 3.66 -4.88 1.09
C VAL A 18 5.14 -5.23 1.23
N LEU A 19 6.04 -4.25 1.24
CA LEU A 19 7.48 -4.53 1.38
C LEU A 19 7.86 -4.89 2.82
N LEU A 20 7.21 -4.25 3.79
CA LEU A 20 7.31 -4.54 5.21
C LEU A 20 6.02 -5.17 5.72
N ASN A 21 6.12 -5.94 6.81
CA ASN A 21 4.95 -6.53 7.46
C ASN A 21 3.95 -5.46 7.93
N ASP A 22 2.68 -5.83 7.94
CA ASP A 22 1.63 -4.96 8.44
C ASP A 22 1.73 -4.81 9.97
N THR A 23 2.04 -3.60 10.40
CA THR A 23 2.08 -3.21 11.81
C THR A 23 1.03 -2.15 12.13
N PHE A 24 0.14 -1.84 11.18
CA PHE A 24 -0.91 -0.85 11.33
C PHE A 24 -2.26 -1.49 11.64
N SER A 25 -2.68 -2.48 10.87
CA SER A 25 -3.99 -3.12 11.05
C SER A 25 -4.19 -3.71 12.44
N PRO A 26 -3.23 -4.47 13.02
CA PRO A 26 -3.39 -4.99 14.37
C PRO A 26 -3.53 -3.89 15.43
N VAL A 27 -2.79 -2.79 15.27
CA VAL A 27 -2.81 -1.69 16.25
C VAL A 27 -4.08 -0.86 16.10
N ILE A 28 -4.54 -0.56 14.89
CA ILE A 28 -5.81 0.15 14.66
C ILE A 28 -6.98 -0.66 15.22
N HIS A 29 -7.01 -1.96 14.91
CA HIS A 29 -8.03 -2.87 15.44
C HIS A 29 -8.05 -2.83 16.98
N ARG A 30 -6.90 -3.05 17.63
CA ARG A 30 -6.78 -3.05 19.07
C ARG A 30 -7.15 -1.69 19.67
N PHE A 31 -6.67 -0.59 19.09
CA PHE A 31 -6.96 0.78 19.52
C PHE A 31 -8.45 1.04 19.60
N LEU A 32 -9.22 0.56 18.64
CA LEU A 32 -10.67 0.74 18.56
C LEU A 32 -11.41 -0.22 19.50
N VAL A 33 -11.09 -1.50 19.47
CA VAL A 33 -11.78 -2.54 20.25
C VAL A 33 -11.55 -2.36 21.77
N ASP A 34 -10.34 -2.02 22.20
CA ASP A 34 -10.05 -1.76 23.62
C ASP A 34 -10.82 -0.54 24.16
N ARG A 35 -11.40 0.28 23.28
CA ARG A 35 -12.25 1.44 23.59
C ARG A 35 -13.74 1.19 23.38
N GLY A 36 -14.11 -0.09 23.18
CA GLY A 36 -15.50 -0.51 23.02
C GLY A 36 -16.11 -0.20 21.65
N CYS A 37 -15.27 0.07 20.64
CA CYS A 37 -15.77 0.29 19.27
C CYS A 37 -15.90 -1.03 18.53
N ASP A 38 -17.01 -1.22 17.83
CA ASP A 38 -17.16 -2.32 16.87
C ASP A 38 -16.25 -2.09 15.68
N TYR A 39 -15.31 -3.01 15.45
CA TYR A 39 -14.45 -2.94 14.27
C TYR A 39 -15.18 -3.52 13.07
N THR A 40 -15.57 -2.67 12.15
CA THR A 40 -16.35 -3.02 10.96
C THR A 40 -15.58 -2.72 9.68
N ALA A 41 -15.99 -3.35 8.57
CA ALA A 41 -15.43 -3.05 7.25
C ALA A 41 -15.62 -1.57 6.84
N GLU A 42 -16.70 -0.96 7.28
CA GLU A 42 -16.99 0.44 6.99
C GLU A 42 -16.04 1.37 7.74
N LEU A 43 -15.77 1.06 9.01
CA LEU A 43 -14.81 1.79 9.82
C LEU A 43 -13.38 1.62 9.28
N GLU A 44 -12.97 0.38 8.95
CA GLU A 44 -11.68 0.12 8.33
C GLU A 44 -11.52 0.89 7.01
N ARG A 45 -12.53 0.82 6.14
CA ARG A 45 -12.56 1.59 4.88
C ARG A 45 -12.40 3.10 5.09
N SER A 46 -13.02 3.65 6.14
CA SER A 46 -12.96 5.09 6.39
C SER A 46 -11.58 5.56 6.87
N ILE A 47 -10.87 4.75 7.66
CA ILE A 47 -9.61 5.15 8.32
C ILE A 47 -8.39 4.89 7.44
N PHE A 48 -8.35 3.75 6.72
CA PHE A 48 -7.14 3.35 5.99
C PHE A 48 -6.89 4.20 4.74
N SER A 49 -5.62 4.46 4.47
CA SER A 49 -5.14 5.29 3.35
C SER A 49 -5.68 6.72 3.34
N GLN A 50 -5.92 7.28 4.53
CA GLN A 50 -6.27 8.69 4.69
C GLN A 50 -5.03 9.54 5.01
N PRO A 51 -5.03 10.84 4.65
CA PRO A 51 -4.09 11.80 5.20
C PRO A 51 -4.13 11.75 6.74
N ARG A 52 -2.97 11.89 7.38
CA ARG A 52 -2.84 11.72 8.84
C ARG A 52 -3.82 12.58 9.64
N ALA A 53 -4.05 13.82 9.22
CA ALA A 53 -5.02 14.71 9.86
C ALA A 53 -6.46 14.18 9.78
N VAL A 54 -6.83 13.56 8.64
CA VAL A 54 -8.15 12.94 8.44
C VAL A 54 -8.26 11.66 9.28
N ALA A 55 -7.24 10.80 9.27
CA ALA A 55 -7.21 9.60 10.09
C ALA A 55 -7.34 9.92 11.58
N GLY A 56 -6.67 10.96 12.07
CA GLY A 56 -6.78 11.40 13.46
C GLY A 56 -8.19 11.87 13.84
N ARG A 57 -8.87 12.57 12.94
CA ARG A 57 -10.27 12.97 13.16
C ARG A 57 -11.17 11.74 13.22
N LEU A 58 -11.03 10.82 12.26
CA LEU A 58 -11.84 9.60 12.21
C LEU A 58 -11.60 8.69 13.42
N LEU A 59 -10.37 8.56 13.88
CA LEU A 59 -10.05 7.81 15.11
C LEU A 59 -10.70 8.47 16.34
N ALA A 60 -10.63 9.80 16.47
CA ALA A 60 -11.25 10.52 17.56
C ALA A 60 -12.79 10.37 17.55
N GLU A 61 -13.41 10.49 16.38
CA GLU A 61 -14.85 10.29 16.21
C GLU A 61 -15.27 8.85 16.58
N ALA A 62 -14.54 7.84 16.09
CA ALA A 62 -14.84 6.44 16.35
C ALA A 62 -14.84 6.10 17.85
N ILE A 63 -13.96 6.71 18.64
CA ILE A 63 -13.90 6.50 20.11
C ILE A 63 -14.79 7.46 20.89
N GLY A 64 -15.83 8.03 20.26
CA GLY A 64 -16.84 8.86 20.91
C GLY A 64 -16.44 10.32 21.13
N GLY A 65 -15.45 10.83 20.42
CA GLY A 65 -15.05 12.26 20.41
C GLY A 65 -14.45 12.75 21.73
N SER A 66 -14.01 11.85 22.61
CA SER A 66 -13.42 12.20 23.92
C SER A 66 -12.01 12.78 23.82
N LEU A 67 -11.37 12.64 22.68
CA LEU A 67 -10.03 13.16 22.36
C LEU A 67 -10.10 14.13 21.18
N THR A 68 -9.17 15.09 21.16
CA THR A 68 -8.92 15.85 19.93
C THR A 68 -8.30 14.96 18.85
N PRO A 69 -8.42 15.27 17.55
CA PRO A 69 -7.77 14.51 16.48
C PRO A 69 -6.28 14.28 16.70
N GLN A 70 -5.55 15.30 17.14
CA GLN A 70 -4.11 15.20 17.43
C GLN A 70 -3.85 14.29 18.61
N ALA A 71 -4.62 14.40 19.70
CA ALA A 71 -4.47 13.55 20.87
C ALA A 71 -4.77 12.07 20.56
N ALA A 72 -5.74 11.80 19.69
CA ALA A 72 -6.05 10.44 19.23
C ALA A 72 -4.88 9.85 18.42
N LEU A 73 -4.30 10.61 17.49
CA LEU A 73 -3.11 10.22 16.74
C LEU A 73 -1.90 9.96 17.65
N ASP A 74 -1.62 10.88 18.58
CA ASP A 74 -0.49 10.74 19.49
C ASP A 74 -0.63 9.49 20.37
N LEU A 75 -1.86 9.21 20.79
CA LEU A 75 -2.15 8.00 21.57
C LEU A 75 -1.98 6.75 20.72
N TYR A 76 -2.52 6.75 19.50
CA TYR A 76 -2.36 5.67 18.54
C TYR A 76 -0.88 5.36 18.27
N PHE A 77 -0.06 6.37 17.97
CA PHE A 77 1.36 6.15 17.71
C PHE A 77 2.15 5.69 18.94
N ARG A 78 1.76 6.11 20.14
CA ARG A 78 2.32 5.54 21.39
C ARG A 78 1.96 4.07 21.55
N GLU A 79 0.73 3.68 21.26
CA GLU A 79 0.32 2.26 21.30
C GLU A 79 1.04 1.44 20.23
N ARG A 80 1.21 2.01 19.03
CA ARG A 80 2.00 1.37 17.98
C ARG A 80 3.46 1.19 18.40
N ALA A 81 4.08 2.17 19.02
CA ALA A 81 5.45 2.04 19.53
C ALA A 81 5.57 0.88 20.54
N ARG A 82 4.64 0.75 21.48
CA ARG A 82 4.61 -0.39 22.42
C ARG A 82 4.37 -1.73 21.71
N TYR A 83 3.50 -1.76 20.73
CA TYR A 83 3.27 -2.98 19.94
C TYR A 83 4.55 -3.44 19.24
N LEU A 84 5.34 -2.51 18.70
CA LEU A 84 6.59 -2.80 18.00
C LEU A 84 7.70 -3.35 18.90
N GLU A 85 7.62 -3.19 20.22
CA GLU A 85 8.57 -3.79 21.16
C GLU A 85 8.55 -5.34 21.10
N THR A 86 7.40 -5.91 20.76
CA THR A 86 7.22 -7.37 20.66
C THR A 86 6.91 -7.85 19.25
N HIS A 87 6.55 -6.95 18.36
CA HIS A 87 6.20 -7.23 16.95
C HIS A 87 6.99 -6.28 16.03
N PRO A 88 8.29 -6.49 15.89
CA PRO A 88 9.15 -5.56 15.16
C PRO A 88 8.77 -5.47 13.68
N VAL A 89 9.05 -4.30 13.10
CA VAL A 89 9.00 -4.13 11.65
C VAL A 89 10.08 -5.01 11.02
N ARG A 90 9.70 -5.71 9.96
CA ARG A 90 10.59 -6.59 9.20
C ARG A 90 10.18 -6.63 7.72
N LEU A 91 11.12 -6.98 6.87
CA LEU A 91 10.82 -7.28 5.46
C LEU A 91 9.82 -8.44 5.36
N ASN A 92 8.86 -8.30 4.45
CA ASN A 92 8.01 -9.42 4.05
C ASN A 92 8.82 -10.44 3.25
N GLU A 93 8.42 -11.70 3.37
CA GLU A 93 9.01 -12.77 2.56
C GLU A 93 8.81 -12.49 1.08
N GLY A 94 9.88 -12.62 0.31
CA GLY A 94 9.85 -12.35 -1.13
C GLY A 94 9.93 -10.88 -1.54
N ALA A 95 10.01 -9.91 -0.62
CA ALA A 95 10.02 -8.48 -0.97
C ALA A 95 11.24 -8.09 -1.82
N VAL A 96 12.43 -8.51 -1.42
CA VAL A 96 13.67 -8.22 -2.17
C VAL A 96 13.69 -8.96 -3.51
N GLU A 97 13.24 -10.21 -3.53
CA GLU A 97 13.11 -11.03 -4.73
C GLU A 97 12.11 -10.43 -5.72
N LEU A 98 10.98 -9.89 -5.23
CA LEU A 98 10.02 -9.17 -6.05
C LEU A 98 10.66 -7.93 -6.70
N LEU A 99 11.34 -7.08 -5.92
CA LEU A 99 12.03 -5.90 -6.46
C LEU A 99 13.02 -6.28 -7.57
N ARG A 100 13.83 -7.31 -7.35
CA ARG A 100 14.76 -7.82 -8.37
C ARG A 100 14.03 -8.33 -9.61
N ARG A 101 12.92 -9.03 -9.44
CA ARG A 101 12.08 -9.55 -10.55
C ARG A 101 11.48 -8.42 -11.37
N LEU A 102 10.92 -7.39 -10.70
CA LEU A 102 10.38 -6.22 -11.39
C LEU A 102 11.43 -5.50 -12.22
N ARG A 103 12.62 -5.29 -11.66
CA ARG A 103 13.75 -4.68 -12.37
C ARG A 103 14.24 -5.55 -13.53
N ALA A 104 14.31 -6.86 -13.35
CA ALA A 104 14.66 -7.80 -14.42
C ALA A 104 13.63 -7.79 -15.57
N ALA A 105 12.36 -7.51 -15.26
CA ALA A 105 11.30 -7.30 -16.27
C ALA A 105 11.37 -5.92 -16.96
N GLY A 106 12.33 -5.07 -16.59
CA GLY A 106 12.55 -3.74 -17.18
C GLY A 106 11.77 -2.61 -16.52
N LEU A 107 11.13 -2.85 -15.37
CA LEU A 107 10.42 -1.81 -14.63
C LEU A 107 11.38 -0.98 -13.77
N ARG A 108 11.13 0.32 -13.73
CA ARG A 108 11.59 1.17 -12.61
C ARG A 108 10.77 0.81 -11.38
N THR A 109 11.36 0.93 -10.21
CA THR A 109 10.70 0.61 -8.94
C THR A 109 10.80 1.79 -7.99
N VAL A 110 9.71 2.08 -7.28
CA VAL A 110 9.66 3.11 -6.24
C VAL A 110 8.82 2.59 -5.08
N SER A 111 9.19 2.95 -3.86
CA SER A 111 8.36 2.70 -2.69
C SER A 111 7.61 3.98 -2.29
N TYR A 112 6.44 3.82 -1.69
CA TYR A 112 5.65 4.94 -1.16
C TYR A 112 4.94 4.54 0.14
N GLY A 113 4.53 5.53 0.92
CA GLY A 113 3.80 5.29 2.16
C GLY A 113 3.52 6.56 2.97
N GLY A 114 2.89 6.41 4.13
CA GLY A 114 2.47 7.54 4.97
C GLY A 114 3.46 7.96 6.06
N LEU A 115 4.56 7.23 6.25
CA LEU A 115 5.61 7.62 7.19
C LEU A 115 6.70 8.44 6.50
N GLY A 116 7.54 9.12 7.29
CA GLY A 116 8.67 9.88 6.76
C GLY A 116 9.73 9.00 6.11
N LYS A 117 10.64 9.64 5.36
CA LYS A 117 11.72 8.94 4.65
C LYS A 117 12.63 8.12 5.58
N GLU A 118 12.75 8.54 6.83
CA GLU A 118 13.55 7.84 7.84
C GLU A 118 13.08 6.40 8.06
N HIS A 119 11.79 6.13 7.88
CA HIS A 119 11.23 4.77 7.95
C HIS A 119 11.77 3.91 6.80
N PHE A 120 11.75 4.43 5.59
CA PHE A 120 12.35 3.76 4.43
C PHE A 120 13.85 3.54 4.62
N ASP A 121 14.59 4.57 5.03
CA ASP A 121 16.04 4.49 5.20
C ASP A 121 16.44 3.45 6.26
N THR A 122 15.62 3.32 7.32
CA THR A 122 15.85 2.35 8.40
C THR A 122 15.67 0.90 7.93
N PHE A 123 14.61 0.60 7.17
CA PHE A 123 14.24 -0.78 6.87
C PHE A 123 14.58 -1.23 5.45
N LEU A 124 14.70 -0.30 4.51
CA LEU A 124 14.97 -0.57 3.10
C LEU A 124 16.24 0.10 2.58
N GLY A 125 16.92 0.92 3.39
CA GLY A 125 18.12 1.67 2.98
C GLY A 125 19.25 0.79 2.45
N VAL A 126 19.41 -0.42 3.00
CA VAL A 126 20.40 -1.42 2.51
C VAL A 126 20.07 -1.97 1.12
N HIS A 127 18.86 -1.74 0.63
CA HIS A 127 18.35 -2.13 -0.68
C HIS A 127 18.01 -0.92 -1.55
N ALA A 128 18.50 0.28 -1.21
CA ALA A 128 18.17 1.52 -1.92
C ALA A 128 18.54 1.48 -3.42
N ASP A 129 19.52 0.66 -3.80
CA ASP A 129 19.94 0.40 -5.18
C ASP A 129 18.86 -0.32 -6.03
N LEU A 130 17.87 -0.90 -5.38
CA LEU A 130 16.72 -1.52 -6.05
C LEU A 130 15.59 -0.52 -6.36
N PHE A 131 15.72 0.75 -5.99
CA PHE A 131 14.69 1.76 -6.21
C PHE A 131 15.20 2.88 -7.13
N ASP A 132 14.29 3.43 -7.93
CA ASP A 132 14.56 4.48 -8.91
C ASP A 132 13.98 5.84 -8.49
N GLY A 133 14.44 6.91 -9.12
CA GLY A 133 14.01 8.27 -8.81
C GLY A 133 14.34 8.67 -7.36
N PRO A 134 13.36 9.13 -6.57
CA PRO A 134 13.58 9.48 -5.17
C PRO A 134 13.75 8.25 -4.25
N GLY A 135 13.56 7.03 -4.77
CA GLY A 135 13.56 5.76 -4.03
C GLY A 135 12.31 5.58 -3.17
N TYR A 136 11.93 6.59 -2.39
CA TYR A 136 10.75 6.62 -1.55
C TYR A 136 9.98 7.93 -1.66
N ILE A 137 8.65 7.86 -1.70
CA ILE A 137 7.74 9.01 -1.74
C ILE A 137 6.81 8.95 -0.53
N CYS A 138 6.94 9.94 0.35
CA CYS A 138 5.98 10.12 1.43
C CYS A 138 4.67 10.69 0.89
N THR A 139 3.59 9.92 1.02
CA THR A 139 2.27 10.30 0.49
C THR A 139 1.32 10.82 1.58
N ASP A 140 1.79 11.14 2.78
CA ASP A 140 0.92 11.54 3.90
C ASP A 140 -0.05 12.68 3.56
N THR A 141 0.43 13.68 2.81
CA THR A 141 -0.39 14.86 2.44
C THR A 141 -1.13 14.73 1.10
N ILE A 142 -0.78 13.72 0.30
CA ILE A 142 -1.29 13.52 -1.07
C ILE A 142 -1.99 12.16 -1.26
N ARG A 143 -2.38 11.51 -0.15
CA ARG A 143 -2.98 10.17 -0.19
C ARG A 143 -4.12 10.04 -1.21
N PRO A 144 -4.12 8.99 -2.02
CA PRO A 144 -3.16 7.86 -2.08
C PRO A 144 -1.88 8.18 -2.86
N GLY A 145 -1.75 9.33 -3.53
CA GLY A 145 -0.54 9.80 -4.21
C GLY A 145 -0.27 9.16 -5.57
N ILE A 146 -1.24 8.46 -6.15
CA ILE A 146 -1.08 7.76 -7.44
C ILE A 146 -0.78 8.75 -8.57
N HIS A 147 -1.55 9.84 -8.65
CA HIS A 147 -1.38 10.87 -9.67
C HIS A 147 0.02 11.45 -9.62
N GLU A 148 0.43 11.92 -8.46
CA GLU A 148 1.73 12.56 -8.24
C GLU A 148 2.88 11.61 -8.56
N ILE A 149 2.80 10.35 -8.08
CA ILE A 149 3.82 9.34 -8.36
C ILE A 149 3.95 9.10 -9.87
N VAL A 150 2.85 8.84 -10.57
CA VAL A 150 2.89 8.48 -11.98
C VAL A 150 3.30 9.66 -12.85
N THR A 151 2.64 10.80 -12.67
CA THR A 151 2.76 11.93 -13.60
C THR A 151 3.87 12.92 -13.22
N GLU A 152 3.97 13.30 -11.94
CA GLU A 152 4.89 14.35 -11.53
C GLU A 152 6.30 13.81 -11.26
N TYR A 153 6.41 12.67 -10.55
CA TYR A 153 7.72 12.08 -10.26
C TYR A 153 8.31 11.29 -11.43
N PHE A 154 7.47 10.57 -12.18
CA PHE A 154 7.97 9.67 -13.22
C PHE A 154 7.63 10.08 -14.65
N GLY A 155 6.76 11.05 -14.87
CA GLY A 155 6.39 11.58 -16.19
C GLY A 155 5.73 10.54 -17.09
N LEU A 156 4.94 9.62 -16.49
CA LEU A 156 4.30 8.51 -17.18
C LEU A 156 2.78 8.74 -17.36
N THR A 157 2.19 7.94 -18.21
CA THR A 157 0.73 7.77 -18.28
C THR A 157 0.28 6.69 -17.31
N TYR A 158 -1.00 6.70 -16.93
CA TYR A 158 -1.54 5.81 -15.89
C TYR A 158 -1.40 4.33 -16.21
N ASP A 159 -1.52 3.95 -17.46
CA ASP A 159 -1.39 2.59 -17.96
C ASP A 159 0.08 2.12 -18.11
N GLU A 160 1.05 2.98 -17.81
CA GLU A 160 2.48 2.64 -17.76
C GLU A 160 2.97 2.31 -16.35
N ALA A 161 2.12 2.42 -15.34
CA ALA A 161 2.47 2.12 -13.96
C ALA A 161 1.60 1.01 -13.38
N VAL A 162 2.17 0.15 -12.54
CA VAL A 162 1.43 -0.80 -11.72
C VAL A 162 1.67 -0.47 -10.24
N PHE A 163 0.60 -0.46 -9.46
CA PHE A 163 0.65 -0.28 -8.02
C PHE A 163 0.46 -1.61 -7.30
N VAL A 164 1.25 -1.84 -6.25
CA VAL A 164 1.08 -2.96 -5.34
C VAL A 164 0.80 -2.40 -3.95
N ASP A 165 -0.37 -2.68 -3.40
CA ASP A 165 -0.80 -2.09 -2.12
C ASP A 165 -1.70 -3.06 -1.34
N ASP A 166 -1.73 -2.91 -0.02
CA ASP A 166 -2.52 -3.71 0.91
C ASP A 166 -3.89 -3.09 1.24
N VAL A 167 -4.17 -1.85 0.76
CA VAL A 167 -5.38 -1.09 1.11
C VAL A 167 -6.33 -0.91 -0.07
N ALA A 168 -7.58 -1.36 0.10
CA ALA A 168 -8.63 -1.29 -0.93
C ALA A 168 -8.94 0.13 -1.42
N ASN A 169 -8.77 1.16 -0.58
CA ASN A 169 -8.98 2.55 -0.99
C ASN A 169 -7.97 3.01 -2.04
N VAL A 170 -6.73 2.49 -1.99
CA VAL A 170 -5.74 2.74 -3.04
C VAL A 170 -6.17 2.05 -4.34
N GLY A 171 -6.68 0.80 -4.24
CA GLY A 171 -7.25 0.11 -5.39
C GLY A 171 -8.42 0.85 -6.05
N ARG A 172 -9.31 1.49 -5.26
CA ARG A 172 -10.38 2.33 -5.81
C ARG A 172 -9.84 3.53 -6.57
N ALA A 173 -8.90 4.26 -5.96
CA ALA A 173 -8.29 5.39 -6.62
C ALA A 173 -7.53 4.97 -7.90
N ALA A 174 -6.86 3.82 -7.88
CA ALA A 174 -6.24 3.24 -9.08
C ALA A 174 -7.27 2.95 -10.16
N ARG A 175 -8.44 2.39 -9.79
CA ARG A 175 -9.54 2.13 -10.72
C ARG A 175 -10.10 3.42 -11.35
N GLU A 176 -10.32 4.46 -10.54
CA GLU A 176 -10.81 5.75 -11.01
C GLU A 176 -9.89 6.39 -12.05
N LEU A 177 -8.58 6.19 -11.90
CA LEU A 177 -7.55 6.68 -12.81
C LEU A 177 -7.22 5.70 -13.96
N GLY A 178 -7.72 4.46 -13.91
CA GLY A 178 -7.38 3.42 -14.86
C GLY A 178 -5.97 2.84 -14.70
N VAL A 179 -5.37 3.00 -13.52
CA VAL A 179 -4.02 2.50 -13.20
C VAL A 179 -4.05 1.01 -12.90
N PRO A 180 -3.18 0.18 -13.49
CA PRO A 180 -2.95 -1.21 -13.10
C PRO A 180 -2.67 -1.38 -11.60
N PHE A 181 -3.32 -2.38 -10.97
CA PHE A 181 -3.25 -2.59 -9.54
C PHE A 181 -3.20 -4.07 -9.18
N ILE A 182 -2.31 -4.43 -8.27
CA ILE A 182 -2.23 -5.74 -7.65
C ILE A 182 -2.45 -5.57 -6.15
N GLY A 183 -3.48 -6.18 -5.61
CA GLY A 183 -3.78 -6.16 -4.19
C GLY A 183 -2.96 -7.22 -3.43
N HIS A 184 -2.31 -6.80 -2.34
CA HIS A 184 -1.65 -7.69 -1.38
C HIS A 184 -2.21 -7.42 0.02
N PRO A 185 -3.46 -7.80 0.30
CA PRO A 185 -4.11 -7.47 1.57
C PRO A 185 -3.41 -8.15 2.75
N SER A 186 -3.42 -7.47 3.90
CA SER A 186 -2.91 -8.01 5.15
C SER A 186 -3.53 -9.36 5.50
N ASP A 187 -2.73 -10.28 6.03
CA ASP A 187 -3.15 -11.58 6.58
C ASP A 187 -3.71 -11.47 8.01
N PHE A 188 -3.78 -10.25 8.55
CA PHE A 188 -4.36 -10.02 9.86
C PHE A 188 -5.82 -10.49 9.91
N ARG A 189 -6.10 -11.45 10.80
CA ARG A 189 -7.38 -12.19 10.84
C ARG A 189 -8.64 -11.33 10.95
N HIS A 190 -8.53 -10.09 11.45
CA HIS A 190 -9.65 -9.16 11.59
C HIS A 190 -9.67 -8.10 10.48
N SER A 191 -8.77 -8.17 9.51
CA SER A 191 -8.76 -7.25 8.38
C SER A 191 -9.90 -7.55 7.42
N PHE A 192 -10.56 -6.51 6.97
CA PHE A 192 -11.57 -6.57 5.92
C PHE A 192 -11.00 -6.26 4.53
N GLN A 193 -9.71 -5.95 4.40
CA GLN A 193 -9.10 -5.57 3.12
C GLN A 193 -9.31 -6.60 2.00
N PRO A 194 -9.21 -7.93 2.23
CA PRO A 194 -9.48 -8.90 1.17
C PRO A 194 -10.89 -8.81 0.59
N ARG A 195 -11.89 -8.52 1.43
CA ARG A 195 -13.28 -8.31 1.01
C ARG A 195 -13.43 -6.96 0.31
N LEU A 196 -12.90 -5.91 0.92
CA LEU A 196 -12.99 -4.55 0.41
C LEU A 196 -12.31 -4.38 -0.95
N MET A 197 -11.22 -5.11 -1.22
CA MET A 197 -10.56 -5.14 -2.52
C MET A 197 -11.44 -5.77 -3.60
N ARG A 198 -12.11 -6.90 -3.29
CA ARG A 198 -13.07 -7.51 -4.23
C ARG A 198 -14.25 -6.58 -4.52
N GLU A 199 -14.80 -5.92 -3.48
CA GLU A 199 -15.87 -4.92 -3.63
C GLU A 199 -15.41 -3.70 -4.46
N ALA A 200 -14.12 -3.33 -4.40
CA ALA A 200 -13.52 -2.28 -5.23
C ALA A 200 -13.29 -2.73 -6.69
N GLY A 201 -13.45 -4.02 -7.00
CA GLY A 201 -13.21 -4.57 -8.32
C GLY A 201 -11.73 -4.87 -8.62
N VAL A 202 -10.90 -5.02 -7.59
CA VAL A 202 -9.50 -5.46 -7.77
C VAL A 202 -9.49 -6.89 -8.29
N ARG A 203 -8.93 -7.11 -9.46
CA ARG A 203 -8.92 -8.41 -10.15
C ARG A 203 -7.74 -9.28 -9.73
N HIS A 204 -6.59 -8.67 -9.54
CA HIS A 204 -5.36 -9.36 -9.14
C HIS A 204 -5.14 -9.17 -7.64
N ILE A 205 -5.53 -10.16 -6.84
CA ILE A 205 -5.31 -10.17 -5.39
C ILE A 205 -4.44 -11.39 -5.08
N VAL A 206 -3.29 -11.14 -4.46
CA VAL A 206 -2.30 -12.16 -4.11
C VAL A 206 -2.17 -12.29 -2.59
N GLY A 207 -1.92 -13.49 -2.10
CA GLY A 207 -1.66 -13.77 -0.69
C GLY A 207 -0.16 -13.73 -0.34
N SER A 208 0.70 -13.74 -1.36
CA SER A 208 2.16 -13.70 -1.20
C SER A 208 2.80 -12.88 -2.31
N LEU A 209 3.87 -12.15 -2.00
CA LEU A 209 4.68 -11.44 -3.00
C LEU A 209 5.34 -12.38 -4.02
N CYS A 210 5.50 -13.66 -3.69
CA CYS A 210 5.99 -14.68 -4.61
C CYS A 210 5.02 -14.95 -5.77
N GLU A 211 3.73 -14.71 -5.59
CA GLU A 211 2.70 -14.88 -6.63
C GLU A 211 2.75 -13.76 -7.69
N ILE A 212 3.42 -12.64 -7.41
CA ILE A 212 3.69 -11.59 -8.41
C ILE A 212 4.87 -12.08 -9.26
N ASP A 213 4.63 -13.14 -10.00
CA ASP A 213 5.58 -13.79 -10.89
C ASP A 213 5.57 -13.17 -12.31
N GLU A 214 6.43 -13.68 -13.21
CA GLU A 214 6.49 -13.20 -14.59
C GLU A 214 5.17 -13.39 -15.34
N ARG A 215 4.39 -14.41 -15.01
CA ARG A 215 3.12 -14.69 -15.66
C ARG A 215 2.09 -13.61 -15.28
N LEU A 216 1.96 -13.31 -14.00
CA LEU A 216 1.06 -12.25 -13.53
C LEU A 216 1.47 -10.89 -14.09
N LEU A 217 2.77 -10.58 -14.09
CA LEU A 217 3.28 -9.32 -14.64
C LEU A 217 2.95 -9.16 -16.13
N ARG A 218 3.09 -10.22 -16.93
CA ARG A 218 2.68 -10.20 -18.34
C ARG A 218 1.18 -10.00 -18.52
N THR A 219 0.37 -10.70 -17.72
CA THR A 219 -1.09 -10.53 -17.77
C THR A 219 -1.48 -9.09 -17.49
N VAL A 220 -0.92 -8.47 -16.45
CA VAL A 220 -1.20 -7.08 -16.09
C VAL A 220 -0.69 -6.11 -17.17
N ASP A 221 0.47 -6.38 -17.78
CA ASP A 221 1.03 -5.60 -18.89
C ASP A 221 0.15 -5.64 -20.14
N GLU A 222 -0.35 -6.82 -20.51
CA GLU A 222 -1.29 -7.00 -21.62
C GLU A 222 -2.63 -6.30 -21.36
N GLU A 223 -3.17 -6.45 -20.15
CA GLU A 223 -4.39 -5.76 -19.74
C GLU A 223 -4.22 -4.22 -19.73
N ALA A 224 -3.06 -3.74 -19.31
CA ALA A 224 -2.72 -2.32 -19.35
C ALA A 224 -2.71 -1.80 -20.81
N ALA A 225 -2.03 -2.53 -21.70
CA ALA A 225 -1.97 -2.20 -23.13
C ALA A 225 -3.34 -2.16 -23.80
N LEU A 226 -4.26 -3.03 -23.37
CA LEU A 226 -5.63 -3.14 -23.90
C LEU A 226 -6.65 -2.22 -23.20
N GLY A 227 -6.27 -1.59 -22.09
CA GLY A 227 -7.19 -0.81 -21.25
C GLY A 227 -8.28 -1.68 -20.61
N THR A 228 -7.96 -2.91 -20.22
CA THR A 228 -8.90 -3.91 -19.68
C THR A 228 -8.63 -4.29 -18.23
N VAL A 229 -7.68 -3.70 -17.55
CA VAL A 229 -7.27 -4.01 -16.16
C VAL A 229 -8.45 -4.05 -15.19
N TRP A 230 -9.47 -3.22 -15.42
CA TRP A 230 -10.64 -3.06 -14.55
C TRP A 230 -11.95 -3.53 -15.21
N LYS A 231 -11.86 -4.18 -16.36
CA LYS A 231 -13.02 -4.72 -17.07
C LYS A 231 -13.21 -6.21 -16.75
N ASP A 232 -14.44 -6.60 -16.49
CA ASP A 232 -14.84 -8.00 -16.34
C ASP A 232 -14.75 -8.75 -17.67
#